data_78913d1982d2315f57aeb987dc2f5d40
#
_entry.id   78913d1982d2315f57aeb987dc2f5d40
#
_cell.length_a   1.000
_cell.length_b   1.000
_cell.length_c   1.000
_cell.angle_alpha   90.00
_cell.angle_beta   90.00
_cell.angle_gamma   90.00
#
_symmetry.space_group_name_H-M   'P 1'
#
loop_
_entity.id
_entity.type
_entity.pdbx_description
1 polymer ?
#
loop_
_entity_poly.entity_id
_entity_poly.type
_entity_poly.pdbx_seq_one_letter_code
_entity_poly.pdbx_strand_id
1 'polypeptide(L)'
;MSTTDTPKRSMRTPLGRVRNLGAAHSGTSDFWRQRLTGVAMTLLMLPVLVVVMMTLGSNQAGAKVILGSLPIAVIMLLFIIASAWHMKIGMQVVIEDYVHNEKLKLVSIMLNNFFSVAVALASTYAILKLSSGV
;
A
#
# COMPACT_ATOMS: atom_id res chain seq x y z
N MET A 1 -52.12 21.13 5.51
CA MET A 1 -51.38 20.01 6.13
C MET A 1 -49.89 20.30 5.98
N SER A 2 -49.32 20.97 6.99
CA SER A 2 -47.97 21.52 6.97
C SER A 2 -46.99 20.43 7.41
N THR A 3 -46.19 19.90 6.47
CA THR A 3 -45.09 19.00 6.79
C THR A 3 -43.96 19.82 7.40
N THR A 4 -43.82 19.73 8.73
CA THR A 4 -42.68 20.27 9.46
C THR A 4 -41.42 19.50 9.07
N ASP A 5 -40.73 20.01 8.07
CA ASP A 5 -39.41 19.54 7.68
C ASP A 5 -38.44 19.89 8.82
N THR A 6 -38.19 18.93 9.69
CA THR A 6 -37.17 19.08 10.76
C THR A 6 -35.80 19.20 10.08
N PRO A 7 -35.09 20.32 10.21
CA PRO A 7 -33.80 20.48 9.56
C PRO A 7 -32.84 19.43 10.11
N LYS A 8 -32.30 18.57 9.22
CA LYS A 8 -31.27 17.58 9.57
C LYS A 8 -30.14 18.30 10.30
N ARG A 9 -29.99 18.04 11.59
CA ARG A 9 -28.94 18.59 12.43
C ARG A 9 -27.58 18.19 11.85
N SER A 10 -26.96 19.08 11.10
CA SER A 10 -25.60 18.91 10.62
C SER A 10 -24.64 19.20 11.77
N MET A 11 -23.68 18.29 11.99
CA MET A 11 -22.60 18.45 12.97
C MET A 11 -21.60 19.56 12.60
N ARG A 12 -21.76 20.20 11.45
CA ARG A 12 -20.90 21.29 11.01
C ARG A 12 -21.19 22.58 11.78
N THR A 13 -20.13 23.23 12.25
CA THR A 13 -20.22 24.58 12.82
C THR A 13 -20.65 25.58 11.75
N PRO A 14 -21.29 26.72 12.13
CA PRO A 14 -21.64 27.77 11.18
C PRO A 14 -20.43 28.24 10.36
N LEU A 15 -19.28 28.42 10.99
CA LEU A 15 -18.03 28.83 10.31
C LEU A 15 -17.54 27.74 9.33
N GLY A 16 -17.65 26.46 9.70
CA GLY A 16 -17.30 25.34 8.83
C GLY A 16 -18.19 25.26 7.58
N ARG A 17 -19.47 25.69 7.68
CA ARG A 17 -20.40 25.76 6.52
C ARG A 17 -19.99 26.87 5.56
N VAL A 18 -19.70 28.06 6.08
CA VAL A 18 -19.35 29.25 5.26
C VAL A 18 -18.01 29.04 4.55
N ARG A 19 -17.01 28.44 5.22
CA ARG A 19 -15.68 28.16 4.64
C ARG A 19 -15.62 26.87 3.84
N ASN A 20 -16.75 26.19 3.65
CA ASN A 20 -16.83 24.91 2.97
C ASN A 20 -15.87 23.82 3.54
N LEU A 21 -15.49 23.97 4.81
CA LEU A 21 -14.62 23.04 5.51
C LEU A 21 -15.40 21.77 5.88
N GLY A 22 -14.84 20.64 5.56
CA GLY A 22 -15.37 19.32 5.89
C GLY A 22 -14.26 18.29 5.90
N ALA A 23 -14.57 17.09 6.40
CA ALA A 23 -13.64 15.97 6.28
C ALA A 23 -13.41 15.63 4.81
N ALA A 24 -12.14 15.47 4.42
CA ALA A 24 -11.76 15.04 3.06
C ALA A 24 -12.23 13.60 2.73
N HIS A 25 -12.78 12.88 3.70
CA HIS A 25 -13.29 11.50 3.62
C HIS A 25 -12.24 10.44 3.20
N SER A 26 -10.99 10.82 2.96
CA SER A 26 -9.91 9.92 2.53
C SER A 26 -9.18 9.23 3.67
N GLY A 27 -9.05 9.86 4.85
CA GLY A 27 -8.26 9.34 5.97
C GLY A 27 -8.73 7.98 6.50
N THR A 28 -10.03 7.72 6.50
CA THR A 28 -10.58 6.42 6.94
C THR A 28 -10.18 5.30 5.98
N SER A 29 -10.15 5.57 4.66
CA SER A 29 -9.76 4.55 3.68
C SER A 29 -8.28 4.18 3.78
N ASP A 30 -7.41 5.14 4.00
CA ASP A 30 -5.97 4.90 4.15
C ASP A 30 -5.66 4.18 5.46
N PHE A 31 -6.36 4.51 6.54
CA PHE A 31 -6.30 3.79 7.80
C PHE A 31 -6.63 2.29 7.64
N TRP A 32 -7.72 1.96 6.94
CA TRP A 32 -8.12 0.57 6.71
C TRP A 32 -7.15 -0.16 5.78
N ARG A 33 -6.72 0.49 4.70
CA ARG A 33 -5.75 -0.08 3.75
C ARG A 33 -4.42 -0.38 4.44
N GLN A 34 -3.93 0.53 5.29
CA GLN A 34 -2.69 0.34 6.04
C GLN A 34 -2.78 -0.87 6.99
N ARG A 35 -3.88 -1.02 7.70
CA ARG A 35 -4.10 -2.17 8.59
C ARG A 35 -4.26 -3.48 7.82
N LEU A 36 -5.06 -3.48 6.75
CA LEU A 36 -5.28 -4.67 5.94
C LEU A 36 -3.98 -5.17 5.30
N THR A 37 -3.20 -4.27 4.71
CA THR A 37 -1.91 -4.62 4.13
C THR A 37 -0.89 -5.06 5.21
N GLY A 38 -0.91 -4.46 6.39
CA GLY A 38 -0.09 -4.89 7.52
C GLY A 38 -0.39 -6.32 7.97
N VAL A 39 -1.68 -6.67 8.12
CA VAL A 39 -2.11 -8.04 8.42
C VAL A 39 -1.69 -9.02 7.31
N ALA A 40 -1.93 -8.65 6.05
CA ALA A 40 -1.52 -9.46 4.91
C ALA A 40 -0.01 -9.74 4.90
N MET A 41 0.81 -8.70 5.12
CA MET A 41 2.27 -8.86 5.21
C MET A 41 2.68 -9.77 6.37
N THR A 42 2.07 -9.63 7.53
CA THR A 42 2.39 -10.46 8.71
C THR A 42 2.11 -11.93 8.43
N LEU A 43 0.96 -12.24 7.82
CA LEU A 43 0.61 -13.61 7.45
C LEU A 43 1.50 -14.18 6.34
N LEU A 44 1.82 -13.38 5.34
CA LEU A 44 2.67 -13.78 4.21
C LEU A 44 4.15 -13.85 4.57
N MET A 45 4.57 -13.20 5.64
CA MET A 45 5.97 -13.20 6.08
C MET A 45 6.49 -14.61 6.37
N LEU A 46 5.67 -15.47 7.01
CA LEU A 46 6.07 -16.83 7.32
C LEU A 46 6.41 -17.66 6.08
N PRO A 47 5.51 -17.82 5.10
CA PRO A 47 5.83 -18.53 3.87
C PRO A 47 6.96 -17.88 3.07
N VAL A 48 7.06 -16.55 3.05
CA VAL A 48 8.16 -15.85 2.38
C VAL A 48 9.50 -16.17 3.04
N LEU A 49 9.58 -16.20 4.38
CA LEU A 49 10.80 -16.62 5.09
C LEU A 49 11.21 -18.07 4.73
N VAL A 50 10.25 -18.98 4.64
CA VAL A 50 10.54 -20.36 4.20
C VAL A 50 11.12 -20.36 2.78
N VAL A 51 10.53 -19.61 1.84
CA VAL A 51 11.03 -19.49 0.47
C VAL A 51 12.45 -18.92 0.45
N VAL A 52 12.72 -17.87 1.24
CA VAL A 52 14.08 -17.29 1.36
C VAL A 52 15.06 -18.33 1.89
N MET A 53 14.72 -19.09 2.94
CA MET A 53 15.59 -20.13 3.47
C MET A 53 15.87 -21.25 2.46
N MET A 54 14.86 -21.66 1.70
CA MET A 54 15.01 -22.63 0.62
C MET A 54 15.95 -22.14 -0.49
N THR A 55 15.86 -20.86 -0.86
CA THR A 55 16.73 -20.27 -1.90
C THR A 55 18.16 -20.08 -1.42
N LEU A 56 18.38 -19.70 -0.17
CA LEU A 56 19.72 -19.55 0.39
C LEU A 56 20.51 -20.87 0.43
N GLY A 57 19.83 -22.01 0.58
CA GLY A 57 20.44 -23.34 0.56
C GLY A 57 20.67 -23.93 -0.85
N SER A 58 20.25 -23.21 -1.92
CA SER A 58 20.30 -23.71 -3.29
C SER A 58 21.30 -22.94 -4.16
N ASN A 59 21.75 -23.57 -5.24
CA ASN A 59 22.50 -22.86 -6.29
C ASN A 59 21.57 -21.99 -7.15
N GLN A 60 22.13 -21.19 -8.07
CA GLN A 60 21.35 -20.29 -8.92
C GLN A 60 20.26 -21.01 -9.73
N ALA A 61 20.54 -22.22 -10.24
CA ALA A 61 19.57 -23.00 -11.00
C ALA A 61 18.42 -23.47 -10.10
N GLY A 62 18.73 -23.97 -8.88
CA GLY A 62 17.73 -24.38 -7.90
C GLY A 62 16.88 -23.20 -7.43
N ALA A 63 17.48 -22.02 -7.16
CA ALA A 63 16.74 -20.82 -6.79
C ALA A 63 15.74 -20.38 -7.89
N LYS A 64 16.12 -20.47 -9.16
CA LYS A 64 15.22 -20.20 -10.30
C LYS A 64 14.03 -21.18 -10.33
N VAL A 65 14.27 -22.46 -10.08
CA VAL A 65 13.20 -23.48 -10.06
C VAL A 65 12.24 -23.23 -8.88
N ILE A 66 12.77 -22.92 -7.69
CA ILE A 66 11.96 -22.61 -6.51
C ILE A 66 11.08 -21.38 -6.78
N LEU A 67 11.70 -20.25 -7.14
CA LEU A 67 10.99 -18.98 -7.35
C LEU A 67 10.09 -18.99 -8.60
N GLY A 68 10.40 -19.84 -9.59
CA GLY A 68 9.59 -20.03 -10.79
C GLY A 68 8.36 -20.92 -10.58
N SER A 69 8.27 -21.65 -9.47
CA SER A 69 7.09 -22.49 -9.20
C SER A 69 5.85 -21.65 -8.97
N LEU A 70 4.72 -22.03 -9.59
CA LEU A 70 3.47 -21.26 -9.56
C LEU A 70 3.01 -20.88 -8.15
N PRO A 71 2.93 -21.80 -7.16
CA PRO A 71 2.45 -21.45 -5.83
C PRO A 71 3.39 -20.44 -5.13
N ILE A 72 4.70 -20.58 -5.28
CA ILE A 72 5.68 -19.66 -4.69
C ILE A 72 5.59 -18.29 -5.39
N ALA A 73 5.48 -18.27 -6.71
CA ALA A 73 5.30 -17.03 -7.46
C ALA A 73 4.07 -16.25 -7.01
N VAL A 74 2.93 -16.92 -6.78
CA VAL A 74 1.71 -16.28 -6.26
C VAL A 74 1.91 -15.71 -4.85
N ILE A 75 2.54 -16.45 -3.94
CA ILE A 75 2.84 -15.98 -2.59
C ILE A 75 3.75 -14.74 -2.64
N MET A 76 4.80 -14.79 -3.46
CA MET A 76 5.74 -13.67 -3.62
C MET A 76 5.05 -12.44 -4.23
N LEU A 77 4.19 -12.62 -5.25
CA LEU A 77 3.43 -11.52 -5.84
C LEU A 77 2.48 -10.85 -4.82
N LEU A 78 1.75 -11.65 -4.06
CA LEU A 78 0.86 -11.12 -3.01
C LEU A 78 1.65 -10.33 -1.96
N PHE A 79 2.80 -10.86 -1.53
CA PHE A 79 3.67 -10.17 -0.58
C PHE A 79 4.23 -8.87 -1.13
N ILE A 80 4.71 -8.85 -2.38
CA ILE A 80 5.24 -7.66 -3.06
C ILE A 80 4.17 -6.58 -3.16
N ILE A 81 2.95 -6.93 -3.62
CA ILE A 81 1.85 -5.97 -3.77
C ILE A 81 1.45 -5.40 -2.41
N ALA A 82 1.28 -6.25 -1.39
CA ALA A 82 0.94 -5.81 -0.04
C ALA A 82 2.03 -4.90 0.54
N SER A 83 3.30 -5.26 0.37
CA SER A 83 4.46 -4.50 0.87
C SER A 83 4.59 -3.13 0.19
N ALA A 84 4.46 -3.08 -1.13
CA ALA A 84 4.55 -1.83 -1.88
C ALA A 84 3.42 -0.87 -1.50
N TRP A 85 2.22 -1.39 -1.31
CA TRP A 85 1.07 -0.58 -0.89
C TRP A 85 1.21 -0.09 0.55
N HIS A 86 1.62 -0.96 1.46
CA HIS A 86 1.88 -0.62 2.86
C HIS A 86 2.97 0.44 3.00
N MET A 87 4.08 0.27 2.28
CA MET A 87 5.19 1.22 2.22
C MET A 87 4.73 2.59 1.69
N LYS A 88 3.93 2.60 0.60
CA LYS A 88 3.41 3.84 0.01
C LYS A 88 2.62 4.66 1.03
N ILE A 89 1.64 4.04 1.71
CA ILE A 89 0.78 4.72 2.68
C ILE A 89 1.59 5.11 3.91
N GLY A 90 2.43 4.20 4.42
CA GLY A 90 3.25 4.46 5.60
C GLY A 90 4.21 5.63 5.39
N MET A 91 4.90 5.69 4.25
CA MET A 91 5.80 6.80 3.91
C MET A 91 5.04 8.10 3.68
N GLN A 92 3.83 8.04 3.09
CA GLN A 92 2.97 9.22 2.93
C GLN A 92 2.67 9.86 4.28
N VAL A 93 2.25 9.08 5.29
CA VAL A 93 1.99 9.57 6.65
C VAL A 93 3.23 10.25 7.23
N VAL A 94 4.40 9.63 7.10
CA VAL A 94 5.66 10.23 7.59
C VAL A 94 5.96 11.57 6.88
N ILE A 95 5.76 11.64 5.57
CA ILE A 95 5.97 12.89 4.82
C ILE A 95 4.98 13.97 5.28
N GLU A 96 3.71 13.63 5.48
CA GLU A 96 2.67 14.56 5.92
C GLU A 96 2.95 15.13 7.31
N ASP A 97 3.51 14.31 8.21
CA ASP A 97 3.78 14.70 9.60
C ASP A 97 5.09 15.49 9.75
N TYR A 98 6.13 15.15 9.01
CA TYR A 98 7.48 15.72 9.21
C TYR A 98 7.87 16.80 8.20
N VAL A 99 7.28 16.82 7.01
CA VAL A 99 7.61 17.83 5.99
C VAL A 99 6.66 19.02 6.08
N HIS A 100 7.14 20.12 6.65
CA HIS A 100 6.34 21.33 6.89
C HIS A 100 6.23 22.26 5.66
N ASN A 101 7.18 22.18 4.74
CA ASN A 101 7.15 23.00 3.53
C ASN A 101 6.20 22.40 2.50
N GLU A 102 5.14 23.14 2.13
CA GLU A 102 4.07 22.71 1.23
C GLU A 102 4.59 22.18 -0.12
N LYS A 103 5.53 22.91 -0.75
CA LYS A 103 6.11 22.51 -2.05
C LYS A 103 6.93 21.22 -1.92
N LEU A 104 7.76 21.14 -0.88
CA LEU A 104 8.59 19.97 -0.62
C LEU A 104 7.71 18.75 -0.27
N LYS A 105 6.65 18.96 0.51
CA LYS A 105 5.67 17.92 0.85
C LYS A 105 5.04 17.34 -0.42
N LEU A 106 4.54 18.20 -1.32
CA LEU A 106 3.93 17.78 -2.58
C LEU A 106 4.91 16.96 -3.43
N VAL A 107 6.12 17.46 -3.62
CA VAL A 107 7.17 16.77 -4.40
C VAL A 107 7.50 15.42 -3.76
N SER A 108 7.65 15.38 -2.43
CA SER A 108 7.97 14.13 -1.70
C SER A 108 6.86 13.08 -1.84
N ILE A 109 5.58 13.48 -1.77
CA ILE A 109 4.44 12.57 -1.98
C ILE A 109 4.42 12.05 -3.42
N MET A 110 4.66 12.91 -4.41
CA MET A 110 4.76 12.48 -5.81
C MET A 110 5.90 11.48 -6.00
N LEU A 111 7.07 11.78 -5.45
CA LEU A 111 8.24 10.90 -5.55
C LEU A 111 8.00 9.55 -4.86
N ASN A 112 7.39 9.55 -3.67
CA ASN A 112 6.98 8.34 -2.96
C ASN A 112 6.02 7.48 -3.81
N ASN A 113 5.04 8.09 -4.47
CA ASN A 113 4.11 7.39 -5.34
C ASN A 113 4.82 6.73 -6.52
N PHE A 114 5.66 7.48 -7.24
CA PHE A 114 6.43 6.96 -8.37
C PHE A 114 7.40 5.85 -7.94
N PHE A 115 8.10 6.04 -6.83
CA PHE A 115 9.01 5.03 -6.29
C PHE A 115 8.28 3.74 -5.93
N SER A 116 7.17 3.82 -5.22
CA SER A 116 6.39 2.65 -4.81
C SER A 116 5.84 1.87 -6.00
N VAL A 117 5.35 2.57 -7.02
CA VAL A 117 4.87 1.95 -8.27
C VAL A 117 6.04 1.31 -9.03
N ALA A 118 7.17 1.99 -9.16
CA ALA A 118 8.35 1.46 -9.85
C ALA A 118 8.87 0.17 -9.18
N VAL A 119 8.97 0.16 -7.84
CA VAL A 119 9.38 -1.02 -7.07
C VAL A 119 8.38 -2.16 -7.27
N ALA A 120 7.07 -1.88 -7.17
CA ALA A 120 6.03 -2.89 -7.37
C ALA A 120 6.10 -3.51 -8.77
N LEU A 121 6.21 -2.69 -9.81
CA LEU A 121 6.29 -3.16 -11.20
C LEU A 121 7.57 -3.95 -11.47
N ALA A 122 8.72 -3.45 -11.04
CA ALA A 122 10.01 -4.13 -11.24
C ALA A 122 10.04 -5.49 -10.54
N SER A 123 9.57 -5.56 -9.30
CA SER A 123 9.52 -6.80 -8.52
C SER A 123 8.52 -7.79 -9.11
N THR A 124 7.33 -7.31 -9.51
CA THR A 124 6.31 -8.15 -10.18
C THR A 124 6.86 -8.71 -11.49
N TYR A 125 7.49 -7.86 -12.31
CA TYR A 125 8.12 -8.31 -13.57
C TYR A 125 9.19 -9.38 -13.34
N ALA A 126 10.04 -9.20 -12.32
CA ALA A 126 11.08 -10.17 -11.98
C ALA A 126 10.48 -11.55 -11.60
N ILE A 127 9.43 -11.60 -10.79
CA ILE A 127 8.78 -12.86 -10.41
C ILE A 127 8.07 -13.50 -11.61
N LEU A 128 7.35 -12.72 -12.41
CA LEU A 128 6.68 -13.24 -13.61
C LEU A 128 7.67 -13.77 -14.62
N LYS A 129 8.81 -13.11 -14.81
CA LYS A 129 9.89 -13.59 -15.70
C LYS A 129 10.46 -14.93 -15.21
N LEU A 130 10.69 -15.08 -13.91
CA LEU A 130 11.15 -16.35 -13.33
C LEU A 130 10.11 -17.46 -13.47
N SER A 131 8.83 -17.14 -13.30
CA SER A 131 7.71 -18.09 -13.37
C SER A 131 7.38 -18.52 -14.80
N SER A 132 7.59 -17.65 -15.80
CA SER A 132 7.34 -17.97 -17.21
C SER A 132 8.47 -18.72 -17.89
N GLY A 133 9.62 -18.87 -17.25
CA GLY A 133 10.78 -19.56 -17.81
C GLY A 133 11.52 -18.81 -18.93
N VAL A 134 11.21 -17.52 -19.11
CA VAL A 134 11.80 -16.62 -20.13
C VAL A 134 12.98 -15.83 -19.55
#